data_d5a8b1f38d3d0fe7e5a519e04d708c0c
#
_entry.id   d5a8b1f38d3d0fe7e5a519e04d708c0c
#
_cell.length_a   1.000
_cell.length_b   1.000
_cell.length_c   1.000
_cell.angle_alpha   90.00
_cell.angle_beta   90.00
_cell.angle_gamma   90.00
#
_symmetry.space_group_name_H-M   'P 1'
#
loop_
_entity.id
_entity.type
_entity.pdbx_description
1 polymer ?
#
loop_
_entity_poly.entity_id
_entity_poly.type
_entity_poly.pdbx_seq_one_letter_code
_entity_poly.pdbx_strand_id
1 'polypeptide(L)'
;IIIMAVSIPIAMGYAQIAGLPAVYGLYGSIFPILIFALCSTSPQFIFGVDAAPAALIGSALVGLGIESGSSEAIAAVPVLTFFVAVWLLAFYFMKAGKLVNYISAPVMGGFITGICTTIILMQVPKLMGGTAGVGELIELVEHIGQTKVNLPSLILGGISLLILLVSKKVMPKFPMAVLLMAAGAVMTKFFPVREWGIQTLSAVEPGLPQFVIPDIRMLPMKEVVTISLSVAVVIMAETLLAENNFAQKNGYRMNDNQEIFAFSMGNFLAAFTGCCPINGSVSRTAMGEQYQSKTQLTGIIAGLSMLVLLLCGTGFIGYLPIPMLTAIVISALLGATEFELAARLLKVSRTEFFIFLGAFFGVLMLGTINGVLIGIILSFTEMIIRTAKPSRCFLGIQPGHRHFRDLKESHQIHAIEGVLIYRFSSNLFFANVQMLKRDIEDNIKEDTKAVILDASAIGSMDITAADQLEMLYQGLKKRGICFYITEHIADLNEQMRKLGLGHIIEEGSARRTIHIALKDMGYERPYPLEGGVD
;
A
#
# COMPACT_ATOMS: atom_id res chain seq x y z
N ILE A 1 -6.38 27.15 -7.69
CA ILE A 1 -7.80 27.35 -8.02
C ILE A 1 -8.39 26.06 -8.62
N ILE A 2 -7.81 25.45 -9.67
CA ILE A 2 -8.36 24.21 -10.28
C ILE A 2 -8.49 23.09 -9.23
N ILE A 3 -7.44 22.86 -8.43
CA ILE A 3 -7.45 21.87 -7.36
C ILE A 3 -8.56 22.15 -6.33
N MET A 4 -8.72 23.41 -5.92
CA MET A 4 -9.80 23.84 -5.04
C MET A 4 -11.18 23.53 -5.64
N ALA A 5 -11.40 23.91 -6.89
CA ALA A 5 -12.69 23.70 -7.55
C ALA A 5 -13.07 22.21 -7.67
N VAL A 6 -12.10 21.35 -8.00
CA VAL A 6 -12.31 19.88 -8.04
C VAL A 6 -12.44 19.29 -6.65
N SER A 7 -11.79 19.88 -5.63
CA SER A 7 -11.92 19.44 -4.24
C SER A 7 -13.32 19.65 -3.66
N ILE A 8 -14.10 20.63 -4.17
CA ILE A 8 -15.45 20.89 -3.66
C ILE A 8 -16.34 19.64 -3.73
N PRO A 9 -16.67 19.09 -4.91
CA PRO A 9 -17.54 17.93 -5.01
C PRO A 9 -16.94 16.68 -4.35
N ILE A 10 -15.64 16.52 -4.44
CA ILE A 10 -14.93 15.37 -3.88
C ILE A 10 -15.00 15.39 -2.35
N ALA A 11 -14.64 16.51 -1.73
CA ALA A 11 -14.64 16.65 -0.27
C ALA A 11 -16.06 16.57 0.31
N MET A 12 -17.04 17.19 -0.37
CA MET A 12 -18.45 17.09 0.00
C MET A 12 -18.97 15.65 -0.09
N GLY A 13 -18.62 14.93 -1.16
CA GLY A 13 -19.01 13.55 -1.36
C GLY A 13 -18.42 12.61 -0.31
N TYR A 14 -17.15 12.78 0.02
CA TYR A 14 -16.48 11.95 1.03
C TYR A 14 -16.94 12.28 2.46
N ALA A 15 -17.24 13.54 2.78
CA ALA A 15 -17.85 13.87 4.06
C ALA A 15 -19.20 13.14 4.25
N GLN A 16 -20.02 13.03 3.20
CA GLN A 16 -21.27 12.27 3.25
C GLN A 16 -21.03 10.76 3.43
N ILE A 17 -19.99 10.20 2.81
CA ILE A 17 -19.60 8.80 3.02
C ILE A 17 -19.15 8.58 4.47
N ALA A 18 -18.44 9.56 5.05
CA ALA A 18 -18.06 9.54 6.47
C ALA A 18 -19.23 9.80 7.45
N GLY A 19 -20.46 9.89 6.97
CA GLY A 19 -21.64 10.13 7.79
C GLY A 19 -21.85 11.58 8.22
N LEU A 20 -21.17 12.54 7.59
CA LEU A 20 -21.29 13.97 7.90
C LEU A 20 -22.11 14.72 6.84
N PRO A 21 -22.75 15.85 7.19
CA PRO A 21 -23.23 16.79 6.20
C PRO A 21 -22.11 17.27 5.27
N ALA A 22 -22.44 17.48 3.99
CA ALA A 22 -21.46 17.77 2.94
C ALA A 22 -20.53 18.97 3.24
N VAL A 23 -21.01 19.97 3.96
CA VAL A 23 -20.22 21.17 4.31
C VAL A 23 -18.96 20.87 5.12
N TYR A 24 -18.99 19.84 5.95
CA TYR A 24 -17.83 19.47 6.78
C TYR A 24 -16.62 19.02 5.93
N GLY A 25 -16.86 18.49 4.73
CA GLY A 25 -15.80 18.22 3.78
C GLY A 25 -15.08 19.49 3.28
N LEU A 26 -15.84 20.58 3.11
CA LEU A 26 -15.24 21.86 2.77
C LEU A 26 -14.42 22.42 3.93
N TYR A 27 -14.88 22.26 5.18
CA TYR A 27 -14.13 22.64 6.38
C TYR A 27 -12.78 21.91 6.48
N GLY A 28 -12.77 20.60 6.22
CA GLY A 28 -11.55 19.79 6.15
C GLY A 28 -10.59 20.19 5.01
N SER A 29 -11.07 20.97 4.06
CA SER A 29 -10.27 21.46 2.93
C SER A 29 -9.66 22.85 3.13
N ILE A 30 -9.67 23.40 4.35
CA ILE A 30 -9.10 24.72 4.66
C ILE A 30 -7.90 24.57 5.61
N PHE A 31 -8.14 24.61 6.91
CA PHE A 31 -7.09 24.64 7.93
C PHE A 31 -6.21 23.38 7.93
N PRO A 32 -6.75 22.15 7.75
CA PRO A 32 -5.93 20.96 7.67
C PRO A 32 -4.92 20.97 6.53
N ILE A 33 -5.33 21.46 5.35
CA ILE A 33 -4.42 21.56 4.20
C ILE A 33 -3.32 22.62 4.46
N LEU A 34 -3.69 23.76 5.10
CA LEU A 34 -2.73 24.81 5.41
C LEU A 34 -1.66 24.33 6.39
N ILE A 35 -2.04 23.64 7.47
CA ILE A 35 -1.06 23.13 8.44
C ILE A 35 -0.21 22.01 7.86
N PHE A 36 -0.80 21.12 7.04
CA PHE A 36 -0.03 20.12 6.31
C PHE A 36 1.04 20.77 5.43
N ALA A 37 0.66 21.77 4.64
CA ALA A 37 1.60 22.49 3.77
C ALA A 37 2.76 23.17 4.51
N LEU A 38 2.57 23.52 5.79
CA LEU A 38 3.61 24.12 6.64
C LEU A 38 4.50 23.06 7.30
N CYS A 39 3.99 21.86 7.58
CA CYS A 39 4.69 20.81 8.32
C CYS A 39 5.34 19.76 7.42
N SER A 40 4.82 19.56 6.21
CA SER A 40 5.27 18.54 5.25
C SER A 40 6.63 18.89 4.64
N THR A 41 7.43 17.87 4.38
CA THR A 41 8.67 17.95 3.58
C THR A 41 8.44 17.65 2.10
N SER A 42 7.25 17.16 1.74
CA SER A 42 6.87 16.94 0.34
C SER A 42 6.48 18.25 -0.33
N PRO A 43 7.14 18.66 -1.44
CA PRO A 43 6.87 19.95 -2.07
C PRO A 43 5.57 19.97 -2.89
N GLN A 44 5.00 18.84 -3.25
CA GLN A 44 3.92 18.79 -4.24
C GLN A 44 2.67 18.07 -3.75
N PHE A 45 2.80 17.26 -2.70
CA PHE A 45 1.74 16.36 -2.30
C PHE A 45 0.56 17.11 -1.69
N ILE A 46 -0.66 16.71 -2.06
CA ILE A 46 -1.89 17.36 -1.61
C ILE A 46 -2.58 16.47 -0.59
N PHE A 47 -2.81 17.04 0.59
CA PHE A 47 -3.47 16.41 1.72
C PHE A 47 -4.88 16.98 1.90
N GLY A 48 -5.85 16.15 2.31
CA GLY A 48 -7.23 16.61 2.53
C GLY A 48 -8.23 15.46 2.60
N VAL A 49 -9.53 15.78 2.58
CA VAL A 49 -10.60 14.78 2.65
C VAL A 49 -10.49 13.83 1.47
N ASP A 50 -10.39 12.53 1.74
CA ASP A 50 -10.26 11.51 0.70
C ASP A 50 -11.04 10.22 1.04
N ALA A 51 -11.04 9.28 0.11
CA ALA A 51 -11.94 8.15 0.05
C ALA A 51 -11.76 7.16 1.21
N ALA A 52 -10.52 6.71 1.46
CA ALA A 52 -10.27 5.62 2.38
C ALA A 52 -10.63 5.93 3.84
N PRO A 53 -10.17 7.04 4.44
CA PRO A 53 -10.57 7.39 5.80
C PRO A 53 -12.08 7.64 5.91
N ALA A 54 -12.68 8.28 4.88
CA ALA A 54 -14.11 8.54 4.86
C ALA A 54 -14.94 7.26 4.90
N ALA A 55 -14.58 6.25 4.09
CA ALA A 55 -15.25 4.95 4.07
C ALA A 55 -15.09 4.20 5.40
N LEU A 56 -13.89 4.23 5.99
CA LEU A 56 -13.63 3.60 7.28
C LEU A 56 -14.49 4.20 8.41
N ILE A 57 -14.60 5.52 8.45
CA ILE A 57 -15.45 6.21 9.44
C ILE A 57 -16.92 5.91 9.19
N GLY A 58 -17.39 5.96 7.93
CA GLY A 58 -18.78 5.63 7.60
C GLY A 58 -19.15 4.21 8.01
N SER A 59 -18.28 3.23 7.71
CA SER A 59 -18.47 1.84 8.13
C SER A 59 -18.46 1.69 9.66
N ALA A 60 -17.58 2.43 10.35
CA ALA A 60 -17.52 2.42 11.80
C ALA A 60 -18.79 2.98 12.46
N LEU A 61 -19.35 4.06 11.92
CA LEU A 61 -20.62 4.61 12.42
C LEU A 61 -21.77 3.59 12.30
N VAL A 62 -21.85 2.89 11.16
CA VAL A 62 -22.82 1.81 10.97
C VAL A 62 -22.63 0.70 12.02
N GLY A 63 -21.37 0.28 12.25
CA GLY A 63 -21.04 -0.72 13.28
C GLY A 63 -21.37 -0.28 14.71
N LEU A 64 -21.38 1.03 14.98
CA LEU A 64 -21.79 1.65 16.25
C LEU A 64 -23.31 1.89 16.34
N GLY A 65 -24.07 1.62 15.28
CA GLY A 65 -25.50 1.89 15.22
C GLY A 65 -25.86 3.38 15.10
N ILE A 66 -24.91 4.23 14.68
CA ILE A 66 -25.09 5.68 14.53
C ILE A 66 -25.56 5.99 13.10
N GLU A 67 -26.69 6.67 12.98
CA GLU A 67 -27.27 7.03 11.69
C GLU A 67 -26.46 8.15 11.02
N SER A 68 -26.16 7.98 9.73
CA SER A 68 -25.43 8.95 8.91
C SER A 68 -26.19 10.28 8.83
N GLY A 69 -25.48 11.39 9.02
CA GLY A 69 -26.03 12.74 9.00
C GLY A 69 -26.77 13.16 10.27
N SER A 70 -26.87 12.28 11.27
CA SER A 70 -27.47 12.59 12.57
C SER A 70 -26.57 13.55 13.39
N SER A 71 -27.20 14.20 14.40
CA SER A 71 -26.45 15.02 15.37
C SER A 71 -25.40 14.20 16.13
N GLU A 72 -25.66 12.92 16.32
CA GLU A 72 -24.76 11.97 16.96
C GLU A 72 -23.55 11.68 16.07
N ALA A 73 -23.74 11.46 14.76
CA ALA A 73 -22.65 11.30 13.82
C ALA A 73 -21.75 12.55 13.75
N ILE A 74 -22.37 13.76 13.72
CA ILE A 74 -21.66 15.04 13.70
C ILE A 74 -20.78 15.23 14.94
N ALA A 75 -21.18 14.70 16.09
CA ALA A 75 -20.41 14.77 17.32
C ALA A 75 -19.39 13.61 17.44
N ALA A 76 -19.71 12.41 16.94
CA ALA A 76 -18.86 11.21 17.03
C ALA A 76 -17.62 11.26 16.11
N VAL A 77 -17.81 11.73 14.86
CA VAL A 77 -16.72 11.74 13.87
C VAL A 77 -15.52 12.59 14.29
N PRO A 78 -15.67 13.81 14.84
CA PRO A 78 -14.53 14.58 15.36
C PRO A 78 -13.77 13.87 16.49
N VAL A 79 -14.46 13.08 17.33
CA VAL A 79 -13.80 12.27 18.37
C VAL A 79 -12.90 11.21 17.74
N LEU A 80 -13.42 10.44 16.78
CA LEU A 80 -12.61 9.44 16.05
C LEU A 80 -11.43 10.11 15.34
N THR A 81 -11.65 11.25 14.68
CA THR A 81 -10.61 12.01 13.97
C THR A 81 -9.52 12.50 14.94
N PHE A 82 -9.89 12.96 16.12
CA PHE A 82 -8.94 13.36 17.15
C PHE A 82 -8.03 12.20 17.58
N PHE A 83 -8.62 11.03 17.84
CA PHE A 83 -7.81 9.86 18.20
C PHE A 83 -6.96 9.32 17.04
N VAL A 84 -7.41 9.46 15.81
CA VAL A 84 -6.56 9.20 14.62
C VAL A 84 -5.32 10.11 14.65
N ALA A 85 -5.49 11.39 14.93
CA ALA A 85 -4.37 12.33 15.04
C ALA A 85 -3.41 11.96 16.19
N VAL A 86 -3.96 11.53 17.34
CA VAL A 86 -3.16 11.05 18.49
C VAL A 86 -2.34 9.82 18.11
N TRP A 87 -2.93 8.84 17.40
CA TRP A 87 -2.21 7.66 16.93
C TRP A 87 -1.11 8.00 15.93
N LEU A 88 -1.38 8.88 14.98
CA LEU A 88 -0.36 9.36 14.04
C LEU A 88 0.78 10.07 14.77
N LEU A 89 0.48 10.85 15.82
CA LEU A 89 1.50 11.47 16.65
C LEU A 89 2.33 10.42 17.42
N ALA A 90 1.68 9.37 17.94
CA ALA A 90 2.38 8.26 18.56
C ALA A 90 3.29 7.53 17.56
N PHE A 91 2.83 7.28 16.34
CA PHE A 91 3.64 6.69 15.26
C PHE A 91 4.84 7.57 14.88
N TYR A 92 4.69 8.88 14.90
CA TYR A 92 5.82 9.82 14.74
C TYR A 92 6.90 9.59 15.80
N PHE A 93 6.53 9.55 17.08
CA PHE A 93 7.49 9.31 18.18
C PHE A 93 8.10 7.89 18.12
N MET A 94 7.35 6.90 17.68
CA MET A 94 7.85 5.54 17.47
C MET A 94 8.71 5.40 16.21
N LYS A 95 8.83 6.45 15.40
CA LYS A 95 9.54 6.43 14.10
C LYS A 95 8.99 5.36 13.13
N ALA A 96 7.66 5.22 13.14
CA ALA A 96 6.96 4.15 12.40
C ALA A 96 6.99 4.32 10.87
N GLY A 97 7.45 5.45 10.33
CA GLY A 97 7.56 5.68 8.89
C GLY A 97 8.27 4.55 8.14
N LYS A 98 9.24 3.90 8.77
CA LYS A 98 9.95 2.76 8.18
C LYS A 98 9.09 1.51 7.99
N LEU A 99 7.98 1.36 8.71
CA LEU A 99 7.12 0.17 8.64
C LEU A 99 6.39 0.06 7.31
N VAL A 100 6.13 1.17 6.65
CA VAL A 100 5.46 1.20 5.34
C VAL A 100 6.27 0.47 4.26
N ASN A 101 7.60 0.44 4.39
CA ASN A 101 8.47 -0.29 3.47
C ASN A 101 8.27 -1.82 3.50
N TYR A 102 7.55 -2.34 4.50
CA TYR A 102 7.22 -3.77 4.59
C TYR A 102 5.87 -4.14 3.97
N ILE A 103 5.08 -3.16 3.51
CA ILE A 103 3.82 -3.41 2.80
C ILE A 103 4.14 -3.54 1.31
N SER A 104 3.86 -4.71 0.73
CA SER A 104 4.16 -4.95 -0.68
C SER A 104 3.20 -4.20 -1.61
N ALA A 105 3.69 -3.79 -2.78
CA ALA A 105 2.88 -3.10 -3.78
C ALA A 105 1.61 -3.87 -4.22
N PRO A 106 1.63 -5.22 -4.38
CA PRO A 106 0.42 -5.99 -4.65
C PRO A 106 -0.67 -5.85 -3.59
N VAL A 107 -0.28 -5.84 -2.30
CA VAL A 107 -1.23 -5.68 -1.19
C VAL A 107 -1.87 -4.29 -1.24
N MET A 108 -1.04 -3.25 -1.39
CA MET A 108 -1.57 -1.88 -1.47
C MET A 108 -2.45 -1.65 -2.69
N GLY A 109 -2.02 -2.14 -3.85
CA GLY A 109 -2.83 -2.02 -5.07
C GLY A 109 -4.18 -2.74 -4.94
N GLY A 110 -4.19 -3.95 -4.38
CA GLY A 110 -5.40 -4.71 -4.09
C GLY A 110 -6.32 -3.97 -3.10
N PHE A 111 -5.75 -3.45 -2.03
CA PHE A 111 -6.45 -2.69 -1.01
C PHE A 111 -7.07 -1.40 -1.56
N ILE A 112 -6.29 -0.55 -2.25
CA ILE A 112 -6.78 0.70 -2.86
C ILE A 112 -7.89 0.40 -3.88
N THR A 113 -7.69 -0.61 -4.73
CA THR A 113 -8.69 -1.01 -5.74
C THR A 113 -9.95 -1.52 -5.08
N GLY A 114 -9.83 -2.29 -3.99
CA GLY A 114 -10.95 -2.77 -3.18
C GLY A 114 -11.77 -1.61 -2.61
N ILE A 115 -11.13 -0.67 -1.93
CA ILE A 115 -11.79 0.53 -1.38
C ILE A 115 -12.47 1.33 -2.49
N CYS A 116 -11.75 1.65 -3.57
CA CYS A 116 -12.32 2.41 -4.68
C CYS A 116 -13.56 1.72 -5.26
N THR A 117 -13.52 0.40 -5.41
CA THR A 117 -14.64 -0.40 -5.90
C THR A 117 -15.82 -0.38 -4.92
N THR A 118 -15.57 -0.56 -3.63
CA THR A 118 -16.60 -0.47 -2.60
C THR A 118 -17.29 0.90 -2.64
N ILE A 119 -16.53 1.99 -2.69
CA ILE A 119 -17.10 3.34 -2.72
C ILE A 119 -17.86 3.59 -4.03
N ILE A 120 -17.38 3.09 -5.17
CA ILE A 120 -18.12 3.17 -6.43
C ILE A 120 -19.48 2.48 -6.28
N LEU A 121 -19.53 1.27 -5.73
CA LEU A 121 -20.78 0.55 -5.47
C LEU A 121 -21.71 1.32 -4.54
N MET A 122 -21.18 1.95 -3.47
CA MET A 122 -21.96 2.83 -2.59
C MET A 122 -22.54 4.06 -3.32
N GLN A 123 -21.90 4.54 -4.37
CA GLN A 123 -22.34 5.71 -5.13
C GLN A 123 -23.33 5.37 -6.26
N VAL A 124 -23.39 4.12 -6.74
CA VAL A 124 -24.30 3.72 -7.83
C VAL A 124 -25.78 4.07 -7.51
N PRO A 125 -26.34 3.80 -6.33
CA PRO A 125 -27.72 4.20 -6.00
C PRO A 125 -27.96 5.71 -6.12
N LYS A 126 -26.99 6.55 -5.73
CA LYS A 126 -27.10 8.02 -5.90
C LYS A 126 -27.15 8.44 -7.36
N LEU A 127 -26.41 7.74 -8.23
CA LEU A 127 -26.50 7.97 -9.66
C LEU A 127 -27.89 7.67 -10.22
N MET A 128 -28.58 6.70 -9.60
CA MET A 128 -29.94 6.31 -9.94
C MET A 128 -31.02 7.19 -9.28
N GLY A 129 -30.62 8.18 -8.47
CA GLY A 129 -31.54 9.08 -7.76
C GLY A 129 -31.95 8.63 -6.35
N GLY A 130 -31.32 7.56 -5.85
CA GLY A 130 -31.50 7.07 -4.48
C GLY A 130 -30.49 7.66 -3.48
N THR A 131 -30.39 7.01 -2.33
CA THR A 131 -29.40 7.31 -1.27
C THR A 131 -28.14 6.48 -1.45
N ALA A 132 -27.03 6.85 -0.80
CA ALA A 132 -25.81 6.04 -0.81
C ALA A 132 -26.08 4.66 -0.22
N GLY A 133 -25.49 3.62 -0.82
CA GLY A 133 -25.42 2.30 -0.20
C GLY A 133 -24.50 2.32 1.02
N VAL A 134 -24.73 1.41 1.95
CA VAL A 134 -23.88 1.19 3.14
C VAL A 134 -23.64 -0.31 3.30
N GLY A 135 -22.55 -0.67 3.98
CA GLY A 135 -22.24 -2.06 4.27
C GLY A 135 -21.23 -2.70 3.32
N GLU A 136 -21.18 -4.02 3.32
CA GLU A 136 -20.25 -4.85 2.54
C GLU A 136 -20.82 -5.18 1.15
N LEU A 137 -20.07 -5.92 0.33
CA LEU A 137 -20.42 -6.19 -1.06
C LEU A 137 -21.85 -6.72 -1.25
N ILE A 138 -22.28 -7.67 -0.42
CA ILE A 138 -23.60 -8.32 -0.54
C ILE A 138 -24.70 -7.30 -0.27
N GLU A 139 -24.57 -6.53 0.82
CA GLU A 139 -25.53 -5.50 1.21
C GLU A 139 -25.59 -4.37 0.17
N LEU A 140 -24.43 -3.98 -0.38
CA LEU A 140 -24.36 -2.96 -1.44
C LEU A 140 -25.06 -3.41 -2.72
N VAL A 141 -24.86 -4.67 -3.14
CA VAL A 141 -25.54 -5.23 -4.33
C VAL A 141 -27.04 -5.32 -4.10
N GLU A 142 -27.47 -5.75 -2.92
CA GLU A 142 -28.88 -5.80 -2.56
C GLU A 142 -29.52 -4.42 -2.55
N HIS A 143 -28.84 -3.42 -1.94
CA HIS A 143 -29.30 -2.04 -1.91
C HIS A 143 -29.44 -1.43 -3.32
N ILE A 144 -28.49 -1.72 -4.21
CA ILE A 144 -28.57 -1.32 -5.64
C ILE A 144 -29.81 -1.94 -6.28
N GLY A 145 -30.08 -3.23 -6.04
CA GLY A 145 -31.23 -3.93 -6.59
C GLY A 145 -32.60 -3.42 -6.08
N GLN A 146 -32.64 -2.90 -4.84
CA GLN A 146 -33.84 -2.35 -4.22
C GLN A 146 -34.07 -0.87 -4.55
N THR A 147 -33.05 -0.17 -5.08
CA THR A 147 -33.13 1.26 -5.38
C THR A 147 -34.08 1.54 -6.55
N LYS A 148 -35.08 2.37 -6.33
CA LYS A 148 -35.98 2.84 -7.40
C LYS A 148 -35.21 3.75 -8.36
N VAL A 149 -35.17 3.38 -9.63
CA VAL A 149 -34.47 4.15 -10.66
C VAL A 149 -35.27 5.41 -11.03
N ASN A 150 -34.67 6.56 -10.80
CA ASN A 150 -35.13 7.82 -11.39
C ASN A 150 -34.40 8.02 -12.73
N LEU A 151 -35.12 7.84 -13.83
CA LEU A 151 -34.54 7.89 -15.17
C LEU A 151 -33.83 9.22 -15.50
N PRO A 152 -34.36 10.41 -15.18
CA PRO A 152 -33.67 11.68 -15.36
C PRO A 152 -32.33 11.76 -14.59
N SER A 153 -32.29 11.26 -13.36
CA SER A 153 -31.06 11.21 -12.55
C SER A 153 -30.02 10.29 -13.19
N LEU A 154 -30.43 9.10 -13.62
CA LEU A 154 -29.54 8.12 -14.26
C LEU A 154 -28.97 8.65 -15.58
N ILE A 155 -29.80 9.31 -16.41
CA ILE A 155 -29.36 9.91 -17.68
C ILE A 155 -28.37 11.03 -17.40
N LEU A 156 -28.68 11.94 -16.48
CA LEU A 156 -27.80 13.06 -16.14
C LEU A 156 -26.47 12.57 -15.58
N GLY A 157 -26.49 11.65 -14.63
CA GLY A 157 -25.29 11.06 -14.05
C GLY A 157 -24.48 10.25 -15.06
N GLY A 158 -25.16 9.41 -15.87
CA GLY A 158 -24.51 8.59 -16.91
C GLY A 158 -23.84 9.42 -18.01
N ILE A 159 -24.51 10.45 -18.51
CA ILE A 159 -23.93 11.38 -19.49
C ILE A 159 -22.74 12.13 -18.87
N SER A 160 -22.87 12.60 -17.63
CA SER A 160 -21.80 13.29 -16.93
C SER A 160 -20.58 12.37 -16.75
N LEU A 161 -20.79 11.11 -16.36
CA LEU A 161 -19.72 10.12 -16.22
C LEU A 161 -19.05 9.83 -17.57
N LEU A 162 -19.84 9.65 -18.63
CA LEU A 162 -19.30 9.42 -19.98
C LEU A 162 -18.44 10.60 -20.45
N ILE A 163 -18.92 11.82 -20.28
CA ILE A 163 -18.17 13.04 -20.62
C ILE A 163 -16.84 13.09 -19.85
N LEU A 164 -16.85 12.76 -18.55
CA LEU A 164 -15.63 12.76 -17.72
C LEU A 164 -14.63 11.69 -18.19
N LEU A 165 -15.08 10.49 -18.50
CA LEU A 165 -14.21 9.40 -18.94
C LEU A 165 -13.63 9.68 -20.34
N VAL A 166 -14.45 10.19 -21.25
CA VAL A 166 -13.99 10.57 -22.59
C VAL A 166 -13.02 11.75 -22.51
N SER A 167 -13.35 12.77 -21.72
CA SER A 167 -12.49 13.96 -21.59
C SER A 167 -11.11 13.64 -21.00
N LYS A 168 -11.02 12.71 -20.05
CA LYS A 168 -9.72 12.24 -19.55
C LYS A 168 -8.82 11.68 -20.66
N LYS A 169 -9.41 11.06 -21.68
CA LYS A 169 -8.67 10.46 -22.78
C LYS A 169 -8.35 11.47 -23.90
N VAL A 170 -9.29 12.38 -24.18
CA VAL A 170 -9.19 13.31 -25.33
C VAL A 170 -8.56 14.64 -24.91
N MET A 171 -8.91 15.16 -23.74
CA MET A 171 -8.48 16.47 -23.25
C MET A 171 -8.01 16.39 -21.78
N PRO A 172 -6.96 15.65 -21.46
CA PRO A 172 -6.57 15.36 -20.08
C PRO A 172 -6.19 16.59 -19.24
N LYS A 173 -5.83 17.70 -19.89
CA LYS A 173 -5.48 18.98 -19.22
C LYS A 173 -6.69 19.88 -18.95
N PHE A 174 -7.85 19.55 -19.48
CA PHE A 174 -9.03 20.39 -19.33
C PHE A 174 -9.82 20.03 -18.06
N PRO A 175 -10.18 20.99 -17.19
CA PRO A 175 -10.86 20.72 -15.91
C PRO A 175 -12.36 20.44 -16.12
N MET A 176 -12.69 19.35 -16.81
CA MET A 176 -14.06 19.01 -17.21
C MET A 176 -15.01 18.87 -16.01
N ALA A 177 -14.51 18.39 -14.85
CA ALA A 177 -15.31 18.28 -13.64
C ALA A 177 -15.85 19.64 -13.17
N VAL A 178 -15.03 20.69 -13.24
CA VAL A 178 -15.43 22.06 -12.87
C VAL A 178 -16.46 22.61 -13.85
N LEU A 179 -16.27 22.37 -15.15
CA LEU A 179 -17.21 22.80 -16.18
C LEU A 179 -18.57 22.10 -16.02
N LEU A 180 -18.59 20.81 -15.78
CA LEU A 180 -19.82 20.06 -15.49
C LEU A 180 -20.50 20.58 -14.22
N MET A 181 -19.76 20.86 -13.16
CA MET A 181 -20.31 21.42 -11.94
C MET A 181 -20.97 22.79 -12.19
N ALA A 182 -20.30 23.66 -12.95
CA ALA A 182 -20.87 24.95 -13.33
C ALA A 182 -22.13 24.78 -14.23
N ALA A 183 -22.07 23.90 -15.22
CA ALA A 183 -23.20 23.58 -16.09
C ALA A 183 -24.39 23.01 -15.28
N GLY A 184 -24.13 22.14 -14.32
CA GLY A 184 -25.14 21.60 -13.41
C GLY A 184 -25.81 22.66 -12.55
N ALA A 185 -25.03 23.59 -11.99
CA ALA A 185 -25.57 24.72 -11.23
C ALA A 185 -26.45 25.63 -12.08
N VAL A 186 -26.00 25.96 -13.31
CA VAL A 186 -26.78 26.75 -14.27
C VAL A 186 -28.06 26.01 -14.66
N MET A 187 -27.97 24.72 -14.98
CA MET A 187 -29.13 23.91 -15.33
C MET A 187 -30.16 23.90 -14.20
N THR A 188 -29.75 23.68 -12.97
CA THR A 188 -30.66 23.65 -11.81
C THR A 188 -31.29 25.02 -11.51
N LYS A 189 -30.60 26.11 -11.82
CA LYS A 189 -31.12 27.47 -11.64
C LYS A 189 -32.19 27.84 -12.66
N PHE A 190 -32.06 27.41 -13.92
CA PHE A 190 -32.94 27.82 -15.02
C PHE A 190 -34.00 26.77 -15.39
N PHE A 191 -33.85 25.52 -15.01
CA PHE A 191 -34.78 24.44 -15.30
C PHE A 191 -35.37 23.85 -14.01
N PRO A 192 -36.58 23.32 -14.02
CA PRO A 192 -37.24 22.73 -12.83
C PRO A 192 -36.73 21.32 -12.55
N VAL A 193 -35.41 21.17 -12.34
CA VAL A 193 -34.70 19.89 -12.22
C VAL A 193 -35.24 19.07 -11.03
N ARG A 194 -35.68 19.76 -9.98
CA ARG A 194 -36.29 19.12 -8.79
C ARG A 194 -37.64 18.49 -9.10
N GLU A 195 -38.41 19.06 -10.00
CA GLU A 195 -39.68 18.48 -10.44
C GLU A 195 -39.47 17.18 -11.25
N TRP A 196 -38.32 17.03 -11.89
CA TRP A 196 -37.93 15.79 -12.57
C TRP A 196 -37.43 14.71 -11.59
N GLY A 197 -37.50 14.98 -10.27
CA GLY A 197 -37.03 14.09 -9.20
C GLY A 197 -35.51 14.04 -9.05
N ILE A 198 -34.77 14.97 -9.67
CA ILE A 198 -33.30 15.04 -9.51
C ILE A 198 -33.01 15.77 -8.18
N GLN A 199 -32.32 15.07 -7.30
CA GLN A 199 -31.89 15.62 -6.03
C GLN A 199 -30.72 16.59 -6.22
N THR A 200 -30.72 17.68 -5.44
CA THR A 200 -29.64 18.66 -5.37
C THR A 200 -29.04 18.67 -3.96
N LEU A 201 -27.82 19.16 -3.84
CA LEU A 201 -27.22 19.36 -2.52
C LEU A 201 -28.06 20.33 -1.68
N SER A 202 -27.98 20.20 -0.37
CA SER A 202 -28.50 21.20 0.56
C SER A 202 -27.71 22.50 0.39
N ALA A 203 -28.42 23.61 0.58
CA ALA A 203 -27.77 24.91 0.63
C ALA A 203 -26.76 24.95 1.79
N VAL A 204 -25.61 25.52 1.53
CA VAL A 204 -24.60 25.74 2.55
C VAL A 204 -24.62 27.20 2.95
N GLU A 205 -24.85 27.45 4.24
CA GLU A 205 -24.76 28.81 4.76
C GLU A 205 -23.33 29.32 4.70
N PRO A 206 -23.13 30.58 4.30
CA PRO A 206 -21.79 31.21 4.34
C PRO A 206 -21.30 31.26 5.80
N GLY A 207 -20.03 30.93 6.01
CA GLY A 207 -19.46 31.02 7.34
C GLY A 207 -18.19 30.18 7.49
N LEU A 208 -17.45 30.52 8.54
CA LEU A 208 -16.28 29.74 8.96
C LEU A 208 -16.72 28.47 9.68
N PRO A 209 -15.92 27.40 9.64
CA PRO A 209 -16.14 26.25 10.50
C PRO A 209 -16.13 26.70 11.96
N GLN A 210 -17.13 26.24 12.70
CA GLN A 210 -17.13 26.44 14.15
C GLN A 210 -16.06 25.55 14.77
N PHE A 211 -15.35 26.07 15.74
CA PHE A 211 -14.39 25.28 16.48
C PHE A 211 -15.11 24.28 17.38
N VAL A 212 -14.87 23.01 17.14
CA VAL A 212 -15.48 21.90 17.88
C VAL A 212 -14.43 21.31 18.82
N ILE A 213 -14.78 21.17 20.09
CA ILE A 213 -13.98 20.39 21.04
C ILE A 213 -14.57 18.98 21.08
N PRO A 214 -13.84 17.95 20.62
CA PRO A 214 -14.36 16.58 20.63
C PRO A 214 -14.67 16.09 22.05
N ASP A 215 -15.90 15.68 22.31
CA ASP A 215 -16.28 15.11 23.62
C ASP A 215 -15.92 13.62 23.66
N ILE A 216 -14.79 13.32 24.27
CA ILE A 216 -14.25 11.96 24.38
C ILE A 216 -15.12 10.99 25.19
N ARG A 217 -16.15 11.47 25.87
CA ARG A 217 -17.06 10.63 26.68
C ARG A 217 -18.24 10.10 25.88
N MET A 218 -18.40 10.58 24.66
CA MET A 218 -19.56 10.28 23.82
C MET A 218 -19.57 8.83 23.31
N LEU A 219 -18.41 8.25 23.10
CA LEU A 219 -18.24 6.90 22.54
C LEU A 219 -17.52 5.96 23.52
N PRO A 220 -17.77 4.64 23.44
CA PRO A 220 -17.00 3.66 24.22
C PRO A 220 -15.53 3.71 23.85
N MET A 221 -14.66 3.98 24.82
CA MET A 221 -13.22 4.20 24.60
C MET A 221 -12.54 3.03 23.89
N LYS A 222 -12.95 1.79 24.15
CA LYS A 222 -12.40 0.59 23.50
C LYS A 222 -12.61 0.64 21.98
N GLU A 223 -13.80 1.02 21.54
CA GLU A 223 -14.17 1.10 20.13
C GLU A 223 -13.48 2.28 19.45
N VAL A 224 -13.45 3.45 20.12
CA VAL A 224 -12.71 4.62 19.66
C VAL A 224 -11.24 4.28 19.39
N VAL A 225 -10.56 3.62 20.33
CA VAL A 225 -9.15 3.23 20.20
C VAL A 225 -8.95 2.27 19.02
N THR A 226 -9.80 1.26 18.89
CA THR A 226 -9.65 0.23 17.82
C THR A 226 -9.92 0.84 16.44
N ILE A 227 -11.01 1.59 16.28
CA ILE A 227 -11.37 2.21 15.01
C ILE A 227 -10.32 3.23 14.60
N SER A 228 -9.97 4.16 15.49
CA SER A 228 -9.02 5.23 15.19
C SER A 228 -7.61 4.71 14.89
N LEU A 229 -7.17 3.64 15.58
CA LEU A 229 -5.90 2.98 15.27
C LEU A 229 -5.89 2.42 13.84
N SER A 230 -6.96 1.72 13.46
CA SER A 230 -7.07 1.14 12.11
C SER A 230 -7.03 2.23 11.05
N VAL A 231 -7.78 3.32 11.24
CA VAL A 231 -7.78 4.47 10.32
C VAL A 231 -6.41 5.13 10.26
N ALA A 232 -5.72 5.31 11.39
CA ALA A 232 -4.39 5.92 11.44
C ALA A 232 -3.35 5.08 10.69
N VAL A 233 -3.39 3.74 10.82
CA VAL A 233 -2.51 2.82 10.07
C VAL A 233 -2.75 2.95 8.57
N VAL A 234 -4.01 3.03 8.13
CA VAL A 234 -4.35 3.19 6.71
C VAL A 234 -3.85 4.52 6.18
N ILE A 235 -4.12 5.63 6.89
CA ILE A 235 -3.63 6.97 6.49
C ILE A 235 -2.12 6.96 6.35
N MET A 236 -1.41 6.45 7.36
CA MET A 236 0.05 6.39 7.33
C MET A 236 0.56 5.59 6.14
N ALA A 237 0.03 4.37 5.94
CA ALA A 237 0.50 3.46 4.90
C ALA A 237 0.20 4.02 3.49
N GLU A 238 -1.05 4.38 3.23
CA GLU A 238 -1.50 4.85 1.92
C GLU A 238 -0.80 6.16 1.53
N THR A 239 -0.77 7.13 2.46
CA THR A 239 -0.20 8.44 2.16
C THR A 239 1.31 8.36 1.95
N LEU A 240 2.07 7.68 2.83
CA LEU A 240 3.52 7.57 2.68
C LEU A 240 3.92 6.83 1.40
N LEU A 241 3.18 5.77 1.03
CA LEU A 241 3.45 5.07 -0.24
C LEU A 241 3.22 5.97 -1.44
N ALA A 242 2.09 6.69 -1.46
CA ALA A 242 1.79 7.62 -2.52
C ALA A 242 2.83 8.75 -2.60
N GLU A 243 3.19 9.34 -1.47
CA GLU A 243 4.22 10.40 -1.40
C GLU A 243 5.58 9.92 -1.89
N ASN A 244 6.01 8.72 -1.46
CA ASN A 244 7.27 8.12 -1.91
C ASN A 244 7.27 7.88 -3.43
N ASN A 245 6.16 7.43 -4.02
CA ASN A 245 6.04 7.27 -5.45
C ASN A 245 6.18 8.61 -6.19
N PHE A 246 5.53 9.67 -5.71
CA PHE A 246 5.67 11.01 -6.29
C PHE A 246 7.09 11.57 -6.09
N ALA A 247 7.70 11.33 -4.93
CA ALA A 247 9.07 11.75 -4.63
C ALA A 247 10.07 11.09 -5.58
N GLN A 248 9.96 9.77 -5.78
CA GLN A 248 10.80 9.04 -6.73
C GLN A 248 10.62 9.52 -8.17
N LYS A 249 9.37 9.66 -8.60
CA LYS A 249 9.01 10.12 -9.95
C LYS A 249 9.54 11.52 -10.24
N ASN A 250 9.50 12.42 -9.26
CA ASN A 250 9.88 13.83 -9.43
C ASN A 250 11.30 14.14 -8.92
N GLY A 251 12.03 13.14 -8.41
CA GLY A 251 13.44 13.25 -8.06
C GLY A 251 13.72 14.06 -6.79
N TYR A 252 12.77 14.17 -5.85
CA TYR A 252 12.99 14.81 -4.56
C TYR A 252 13.04 13.79 -3.41
N ARG A 253 13.60 14.20 -2.28
CA ARG A 253 13.64 13.40 -1.05
C ARG A 253 12.67 13.97 -0.03
N MET A 254 12.02 13.10 0.70
CA MET A 254 11.14 13.44 1.82
C MET A 254 11.59 12.71 3.08
N ASN A 255 11.10 13.16 4.21
CA ASN A 255 11.34 12.53 5.51
C ASN A 255 10.05 11.85 5.97
N ASP A 256 9.96 10.53 5.78
CA ASP A 256 8.77 9.73 6.10
C ASP A 256 8.23 9.99 7.51
N ASN A 257 9.13 10.17 8.49
CA ASN A 257 8.70 10.42 9.87
C ASN A 257 8.13 11.82 10.04
N GLN A 258 8.72 12.83 9.39
CA GLN A 258 8.19 14.21 9.42
C GLN A 258 6.82 14.29 8.71
N GLU A 259 6.60 13.49 7.66
CA GLU A 259 5.28 13.40 7.01
C GLU A 259 4.22 12.87 7.97
N ILE A 260 4.51 11.83 8.76
CA ILE A 260 3.57 11.35 9.79
C ILE A 260 3.19 12.46 10.79
N PHE A 261 4.15 13.30 11.17
CA PHE A 261 3.86 14.49 11.99
C PHE A 261 2.91 15.46 11.28
N ALA A 262 3.16 15.72 9.99
CA ALA A 262 2.30 16.59 9.19
C ALA A 262 0.87 16.02 9.07
N PHE A 263 0.73 14.68 8.87
CA PHE A 263 -0.57 14.00 8.87
C PHE A 263 -1.30 14.15 10.21
N SER A 264 -0.56 13.99 11.32
CA SER A 264 -1.12 14.19 12.66
C SER A 264 -1.65 15.60 12.85
N MET A 265 -0.86 16.61 12.52
CA MET A 265 -1.25 18.02 12.66
C MET A 265 -2.46 18.37 11.78
N GLY A 266 -2.49 17.87 10.54
CA GLY A 266 -3.64 18.02 9.66
C GLY A 266 -4.92 17.39 10.25
N ASN A 267 -4.80 16.19 10.82
CA ASN A 267 -5.94 15.49 11.43
C ASN A 267 -6.40 16.13 12.75
N PHE A 268 -5.51 16.73 13.56
CA PHE A 268 -5.94 17.54 14.70
C PHE A 268 -6.82 18.71 14.27
N LEU A 269 -6.40 19.44 13.23
CA LEU A 269 -7.23 20.55 12.73
C LEU A 269 -8.50 20.06 12.06
N ALA A 270 -8.50 18.89 11.42
CA ALA A 270 -9.73 18.28 10.90
C ALA A 270 -10.71 17.97 12.04
N ALA A 271 -10.24 17.40 13.14
CA ALA A 271 -11.07 17.14 14.32
C ALA A 271 -11.66 18.42 14.89
N PHE A 272 -10.86 19.46 15.09
CA PHE A 272 -11.31 20.74 15.63
C PHE A 272 -12.21 21.54 14.68
N THR A 273 -12.21 21.24 13.40
CA THR A 273 -13.17 21.82 12.44
C THR A 273 -14.38 20.92 12.19
N GLY A 274 -14.55 19.85 12.97
CA GLY A 274 -15.68 18.93 12.87
C GLY A 274 -15.62 17.98 11.68
N CYS A 275 -14.48 17.89 10.97
CA CYS A 275 -14.32 17.07 9.78
C CYS A 275 -13.94 15.63 10.13
N CYS A 276 -14.15 14.70 9.17
CA CYS A 276 -13.64 13.35 9.21
C CYS A 276 -12.11 13.32 9.06
N PRO A 277 -11.44 12.18 9.37
CA PRO A 277 -10.02 12.04 9.14
C PRO A 277 -9.66 12.27 7.67
N ILE A 278 -8.51 12.87 7.46
CA ILE A 278 -8.00 13.25 6.15
C ILE A 278 -6.69 12.52 5.85
N ASN A 279 -6.41 12.31 4.56
CA ASN A 279 -5.17 11.68 4.12
C ASN A 279 -4.62 12.34 2.86
N GLY A 280 -3.57 11.74 2.30
CA GLY A 280 -3.00 12.15 1.04
C GLY A 280 -3.86 11.78 -0.16
N SER A 281 -4.01 12.70 -1.08
CA SER A 281 -4.82 12.50 -2.29
C SER A 281 -3.96 12.31 -3.53
N VAL A 282 -3.89 11.06 -3.99
CA VAL A 282 -3.19 10.70 -5.23
C VAL A 282 -3.78 11.43 -6.43
N SER A 283 -5.10 11.47 -6.54
CA SER A 283 -5.78 12.08 -7.70
C SER A 283 -5.56 13.59 -7.78
N ARG A 284 -5.63 14.30 -6.65
CA ARG A 284 -5.39 15.75 -6.58
C ARG A 284 -3.91 16.07 -6.78
N THR A 285 -3.01 15.26 -6.26
CA THR A 285 -1.56 15.40 -6.45
C THR A 285 -1.18 15.17 -7.91
N ALA A 286 -1.70 14.12 -8.55
CA ALA A 286 -1.48 13.85 -9.97
C ALA A 286 -2.02 14.99 -10.85
N MET A 287 -3.16 15.56 -10.48
CA MET A 287 -3.70 16.75 -11.16
C MET A 287 -2.78 17.96 -10.94
N GLY A 288 -2.28 18.17 -9.73
CA GLY A 288 -1.29 19.21 -9.44
C GLY A 288 -0.04 19.07 -10.31
N GLU A 289 0.49 17.86 -10.42
CA GLU A 289 1.62 17.52 -11.29
C GLU A 289 1.32 17.83 -12.77
N GLN A 290 0.14 17.46 -13.24
CA GLN A 290 -0.31 17.75 -14.62
C GLN A 290 -0.32 19.25 -14.94
N TYR A 291 -0.65 20.09 -13.93
CA TYR A 291 -0.61 21.55 -14.04
C TYR A 291 0.71 22.16 -13.53
N GLN A 292 1.77 21.35 -13.45
CA GLN A 292 3.14 21.76 -13.09
C GLN A 292 3.26 22.37 -11.67
N SER A 293 2.45 21.90 -10.73
CA SER A 293 2.63 22.22 -9.31
C SER A 293 3.99 21.69 -8.83
N LYS A 294 4.80 22.56 -8.20
CA LYS A 294 6.14 22.22 -7.72
C LYS A 294 6.37 22.56 -6.26
N THR A 295 5.41 23.20 -5.61
CA THR A 295 5.54 23.67 -4.24
C THR A 295 4.23 23.55 -3.48
N GLN A 296 4.28 23.48 -2.17
CA GLN A 296 3.12 23.50 -1.28
C GLN A 296 2.28 24.79 -1.36
N LEU A 297 2.80 25.82 -2.07
CA LEU A 297 2.00 27.01 -2.37
C LEU A 297 0.68 26.66 -3.07
N THR A 298 0.65 25.58 -3.84
CA THR A 298 -0.58 25.08 -4.47
C THR A 298 -1.62 24.65 -3.45
N GLY A 299 -1.22 23.92 -2.39
CA GLY A 299 -2.09 23.55 -1.28
C GLY A 299 -2.56 24.77 -0.50
N ILE A 300 -1.65 25.70 -0.21
CA ILE A 300 -1.96 26.96 0.50
C ILE A 300 -2.99 27.79 -0.28
N ILE A 301 -2.77 28.00 -1.58
CA ILE A 301 -3.72 28.75 -2.41
C ILE A 301 -5.06 28.00 -2.51
N ALA A 302 -5.06 26.67 -2.61
CA ALA A 302 -6.30 25.89 -2.63
C ALA A 302 -7.10 26.06 -1.34
N GLY A 303 -6.44 25.97 -0.17
CA GLY A 303 -7.07 26.17 1.15
C GLY A 303 -7.59 27.61 1.34
N LEU A 304 -6.81 28.61 0.99
CA LEU A 304 -7.24 30.02 1.07
C LEU A 304 -8.38 30.32 0.10
N SER A 305 -8.34 29.76 -1.12
CA SER A 305 -9.45 29.93 -2.08
C SER A 305 -10.71 29.25 -1.59
N MET A 306 -10.62 28.09 -0.89
CA MET A 306 -11.75 27.43 -0.28
C MET A 306 -12.33 28.27 0.87
N LEU A 307 -11.47 28.91 1.65
CA LEU A 307 -11.88 29.84 2.72
C LEU A 307 -12.70 31.02 2.13
N VAL A 308 -12.22 31.65 1.08
CA VAL A 308 -12.94 32.73 0.38
C VAL A 308 -14.27 32.24 -0.16
N LEU A 309 -14.31 31.03 -0.75
CA LEU A 309 -15.54 30.42 -1.23
C LEU A 309 -16.59 30.28 -0.10
N LEU A 310 -16.18 29.76 1.05
CA LEU A 310 -17.08 29.56 2.20
C LEU A 310 -17.58 30.89 2.79
N LEU A 311 -16.79 31.94 2.71
CA LEU A 311 -17.22 33.26 3.20
C LEU A 311 -18.18 33.99 2.25
N CYS A 312 -17.97 33.85 0.94
CA CYS A 312 -18.60 34.73 -0.05
C CYS A 312 -19.37 34.00 -1.16
N GLY A 313 -19.18 32.68 -1.33
CA GLY A 313 -19.57 32.01 -2.56
C GLY A 313 -20.38 30.73 -2.42
N THR A 314 -20.96 30.41 -1.27
CA THR A 314 -21.66 29.11 -1.04
C THR A 314 -23.00 29.01 -1.75
N GLY A 315 -23.59 30.12 -2.17
CA GLY A 315 -24.95 30.18 -2.73
C GLY A 315 -25.20 29.28 -3.96
N PHE A 316 -24.16 28.95 -4.73
CA PHE A 316 -24.32 28.06 -5.89
C PHE A 316 -24.36 26.57 -5.50
N ILE A 317 -23.90 26.21 -4.30
CA ILE A 317 -23.77 24.81 -3.86
C ILE A 317 -25.14 24.12 -3.84
N GLY A 318 -26.17 24.81 -3.38
CA GLY A 318 -27.54 24.29 -3.36
C GLY A 318 -28.15 24.03 -4.74
N TYR A 319 -27.52 24.49 -5.79
CA TYR A 319 -27.91 24.23 -7.19
C TYR A 319 -27.16 23.06 -7.84
N LEU A 320 -26.28 22.38 -7.10
CA LEU A 320 -25.49 21.28 -7.66
C LEU A 320 -26.29 19.96 -7.64
N PRO A 321 -26.54 19.33 -8.81
CA PRO A 321 -27.28 18.07 -8.89
C PRO A 321 -26.44 16.90 -8.35
N ILE A 322 -27.00 16.11 -7.43
CA ILE A 322 -26.30 14.97 -6.82
C ILE A 322 -25.81 13.94 -7.85
N PRO A 323 -26.59 13.52 -8.88
CA PRO A 323 -26.11 12.54 -9.86
C PRO A 323 -24.86 13.00 -10.62
N MET A 324 -24.73 14.29 -10.90
CA MET A 324 -23.54 14.84 -11.58
C MET A 324 -22.32 14.85 -10.67
N LEU A 325 -22.48 15.22 -9.39
CA LEU A 325 -21.41 15.15 -8.38
C LEU A 325 -20.96 13.70 -8.17
N THR A 326 -21.92 12.77 -8.10
CA THR A 326 -21.65 11.33 -8.01
C THR A 326 -20.82 10.83 -9.17
N ALA A 327 -21.14 11.27 -10.41
CA ALA A 327 -20.35 10.94 -11.60
C ALA A 327 -18.89 11.45 -11.47
N ILE A 328 -18.68 12.65 -10.91
CA ILE A 328 -17.34 13.20 -10.65
C ILE A 328 -16.56 12.32 -9.67
N VAL A 329 -17.21 11.91 -8.56
CA VAL A 329 -16.61 11.02 -7.55
C VAL A 329 -16.25 9.66 -8.18
N ILE A 330 -17.18 9.02 -8.88
CA ILE A 330 -16.94 7.73 -9.57
C ILE A 330 -15.78 7.85 -10.56
N SER A 331 -15.76 8.91 -11.39
CA SER A 331 -14.68 9.14 -12.36
C SER A 331 -13.32 9.33 -11.68
N ALA A 332 -13.26 10.00 -10.52
CA ALA A 332 -12.03 10.16 -9.74
C ALA A 332 -11.54 8.81 -9.21
N LEU A 333 -12.45 8.02 -8.62
CA LEU A 333 -12.15 6.71 -8.04
C LEU A 333 -11.68 5.69 -9.09
N LEU A 334 -12.32 5.65 -10.26
CA LEU A 334 -11.86 4.82 -11.38
C LEU A 334 -10.43 5.15 -11.81
N GLY A 335 -10.01 6.42 -11.66
CA GLY A 335 -8.64 6.83 -11.93
C GLY A 335 -7.64 6.47 -10.83
N ALA A 336 -8.12 6.12 -9.64
CA ALA A 336 -7.31 5.71 -8.50
C ALA A 336 -7.20 4.19 -8.36
N THR A 337 -7.97 3.41 -9.13
CA THR A 337 -7.87 1.94 -9.12
C THR A 337 -6.57 1.47 -9.76
N GLU A 338 -5.99 0.42 -9.22
CA GLU A 338 -4.73 -0.18 -9.65
C GLU A 338 -4.94 -1.44 -10.53
N PHE A 339 -5.98 -1.44 -11.39
CA PHE A 339 -6.24 -2.58 -12.30
C PHE A 339 -5.10 -2.81 -13.31
N GLU A 340 -4.37 -1.76 -13.68
CA GLU A 340 -3.17 -1.89 -14.52
C GLU A 340 -2.07 -2.67 -13.81
N LEU A 341 -1.90 -2.44 -12.51
CA LEU A 341 -0.99 -3.23 -11.67
C LEU A 341 -1.44 -4.70 -11.65
N ALA A 342 -2.73 -4.98 -11.42
CA ALA A 342 -3.27 -6.34 -11.43
C ALA A 342 -2.98 -7.06 -12.77
N ALA A 343 -3.20 -6.39 -13.90
CA ALA A 343 -2.92 -6.93 -15.23
C ALA A 343 -1.42 -7.21 -15.45
N ARG A 344 -0.54 -6.36 -14.91
CA ARG A 344 0.91 -6.54 -14.92
C ARG A 344 1.33 -7.73 -14.05
N LEU A 345 0.80 -7.85 -12.83
CA LEU A 345 1.09 -8.94 -11.90
C LEU A 345 0.68 -10.30 -12.48
N LEU A 346 -0.46 -10.39 -13.11
CA LEU A 346 -0.93 -11.62 -13.76
C LEU A 346 0.06 -12.16 -14.79
N LYS A 347 0.79 -11.27 -15.48
CA LYS A 347 1.80 -11.64 -16.49
C LYS A 347 3.16 -11.97 -15.89
N VAL A 348 3.53 -11.35 -14.77
CA VAL A 348 4.89 -11.41 -14.19
C VAL A 348 4.96 -12.41 -13.04
N SER A 349 4.00 -12.40 -12.13
CA SER A 349 4.04 -13.21 -10.90
C SER A 349 2.62 -13.59 -10.47
N ARG A 350 2.25 -14.84 -10.71
CA ARG A 350 0.92 -15.33 -10.29
C ARG A 350 0.73 -15.25 -8.77
N THR A 351 1.78 -15.48 -7.98
CA THR A 351 1.71 -15.38 -6.52
C THR A 351 1.34 -13.98 -6.08
N GLU A 352 2.03 -12.96 -6.60
CA GLU A 352 1.75 -11.57 -6.28
C GLU A 352 0.36 -11.12 -6.78
N PHE A 353 -0.09 -11.66 -7.92
CA PHE A 353 -1.47 -11.45 -8.39
C PHE A 353 -2.52 -12.02 -7.42
N PHE A 354 -2.31 -13.22 -6.87
CA PHE A 354 -3.22 -13.79 -5.88
C PHE A 354 -3.20 -13.01 -4.56
N ILE A 355 -2.07 -12.44 -4.18
CA ILE A 355 -1.97 -11.53 -3.02
C ILE A 355 -2.79 -10.26 -3.25
N PHE A 356 -2.67 -9.66 -4.45
CA PHE A 356 -3.51 -8.53 -4.85
C PHE A 356 -5.01 -8.89 -4.76
N LEU A 357 -5.42 -10.03 -5.31
CA LEU A 357 -6.81 -10.50 -5.25
C LEU A 357 -7.27 -10.75 -3.81
N GLY A 358 -6.43 -11.35 -2.97
CA GLY A 358 -6.73 -11.58 -1.56
C GLY A 358 -6.98 -10.29 -0.79
N ALA A 359 -6.16 -9.25 -1.01
CA ALA A 359 -6.36 -7.92 -0.43
C ALA A 359 -7.63 -7.25 -1.01
N PHE A 360 -7.85 -7.32 -2.32
CA PHE A 360 -9.01 -6.76 -3.01
C PHE A 360 -10.33 -7.36 -2.50
N PHE A 361 -10.46 -8.68 -2.52
CA PHE A 361 -11.67 -9.36 -2.03
C PHE A 361 -11.81 -9.28 -0.50
N GLY A 362 -10.68 -9.23 0.22
CA GLY A 362 -10.69 -8.99 1.66
C GLY A 362 -11.39 -7.68 2.03
N VAL A 363 -11.10 -6.59 1.30
CA VAL A 363 -11.80 -5.30 1.46
C VAL A 363 -13.26 -5.40 1.09
N LEU A 364 -13.58 -5.98 -0.07
CA LEU A 364 -14.95 -6.03 -0.59
C LEU A 364 -15.90 -6.87 0.25
N MET A 365 -15.43 -8.01 0.80
CA MET A 365 -16.28 -8.98 1.47
C MET A 365 -16.28 -8.88 3.00
N LEU A 366 -15.18 -8.40 3.58
CA LEU A 366 -14.96 -8.37 5.02
C LEU A 366 -14.80 -6.96 5.57
N GLY A 367 -14.98 -5.98 4.70
CA GLY A 367 -14.83 -4.58 5.04
C GLY A 367 -13.38 -4.10 5.05
N THR A 368 -13.21 -2.78 5.08
CA THR A 368 -11.92 -2.11 4.86
C THR A 368 -10.87 -2.46 5.91
N ILE A 369 -11.28 -2.55 7.19
CA ILE A 369 -10.38 -2.86 8.31
C ILE A 369 -9.81 -4.28 8.18
N ASN A 370 -10.68 -5.26 7.95
CA ASN A 370 -10.28 -6.67 7.80
C ASN A 370 -9.45 -6.86 6.53
N GLY A 371 -9.76 -6.14 5.45
CA GLY A 371 -8.99 -6.16 4.20
C GLY A 371 -7.55 -5.70 4.40
N VAL A 372 -7.31 -4.64 5.19
CA VAL A 372 -5.95 -4.20 5.55
C VAL A 372 -5.20 -5.28 6.32
N LEU A 373 -5.83 -5.86 7.34
CA LEU A 373 -5.21 -6.90 8.15
C LEU A 373 -4.83 -8.13 7.32
N ILE A 374 -5.74 -8.58 6.45
CA ILE A 374 -5.48 -9.68 5.52
C ILE A 374 -4.32 -9.32 4.59
N GLY A 375 -4.31 -8.11 4.03
CA GLY A 375 -3.24 -7.64 3.18
C GLY A 375 -1.87 -7.67 3.87
N ILE A 376 -1.78 -7.19 5.10
CA ILE A 376 -0.55 -7.23 5.90
C ILE A 376 -0.10 -8.68 6.16
N ILE A 377 -1.02 -9.56 6.57
CA ILE A 377 -0.73 -10.98 6.81
C ILE A 377 -0.22 -11.65 5.52
N LEU A 378 -0.86 -11.40 4.39
CA LEU A 378 -0.46 -11.93 3.10
C LEU A 378 0.93 -11.42 2.67
N SER A 379 1.23 -10.15 2.92
CA SER A 379 2.55 -9.56 2.62
C SER A 379 3.67 -10.22 3.44
N PHE A 380 3.45 -10.40 4.75
CA PHE A 380 4.41 -11.10 5.60
C PHE A 380 4.55 -12.57 5.21
N THR A 381 3.44 -13.24 4.90
CA THR A 381 3.44 -14.64 4.46
C THR A 381 4.25 -14.81 3.18
N GLU A 382 4.05 -13.93 2.20
CA GLU A 382 4.83 -13.94 0.95
C GLU A 382 6.32 -13.73 1.22
N MET A 383 6.66 -12.75 2.07
CA MET A 383 8.06 -12.48 2.44
C MET A 383 8.72 -13.70 3.08
N ILE A 384 8.02 -14.37 4.00
CA ILE A 384 8.51 -15.59 4.66
C ILE A 384 8.70 -16.71 3.64
N ILE A 385 7.71 -16.98 2.79
CA ILE A 385 7.78 -18.05 1.77
C ILE A 385 8.93 -17.77 0.79
N ARG A 386 9.09 -16.54 0.34
CA ARG A 386 10.16 -16.15 -0.59
C ARG A 386 11.55 -16.33 0.02
N THR A 387 11.71 -15.98 1.29
CA THR A 387 12.97 -16.14 2.02
C THR A 387 13.24 -17.61 2.38
N ALA A 388 12.19 -18.39 2.63
CA ALA A 388 12.29 -19.81 2.93
C ALA A 388 12.68 -20.67 1.72
N LYS A 389 12.42 -20.20 0.49
CA LYS A 389 12.76 -20.93 -0.76
C LYS A 389 13.73 -20.12 -1.63
N PRO A 390 14.98 -19.93 -1.20
CA PRO A 390 15.96 -19.15 -1.95
C PRO A 390 16.45 -19.87 -3.22
N SER A 391 17.07 -19.11 -4.10
CA SER A 391 17.80 -19.67 -5.23
C SER A 391 18.99 -20.51 -4.73
N ARG A 392 19.19 -21.66 -5.36
CA ARG A 392 20.23 -22.61 -5.02
C ARG A 392 20.63 -23.41 -6.25
N CYS A 393 21.88 -23.80 -6.35
CA CYS A 393 22.38 -24.57 -7.49
C CYS A 393 23.62 -25.37 -7.13
N PHE A 394 23.86 -26.42 -7.90
CA PHE A 394 25.12 -27.11 -7.92
C PHE A 394 26.04 -26.45 -8.92
N LEU A 395 27.30 -26.29 -8.54
CA LEU A 395 28.29 -25.62 -9.35
C LEU A 395 29.22 -26.60 -10.02
N GLY A 396 29.59 -26.26 -11.23
CA GLY A 396 30.64 -26.93 -12.00
C GLY A 396 31.59 -25.92 -12.64
N ILE A 397 32.50 -26.41 -13.44
CA ILE A 397 33.48 -25.59 -14.17
C ILE A 397 33.45 -25.93 -15.66
N GLN A 398 33.65 -24.94 -16.50
CA GLN A 398 33.85 -25.12 -17.92
C GLN A 398 35.36 -25.32 -18.16
N PRO A 399 35.79 -26.29 -19.00
CA PRO A 399 37.19 -26.48 -19.35
C PRO A 399 37.87 -25.17 -19.78
N GLY A 400 39.07 -24.92 -19.28
CA GLY A 400 39.83 -23.69 -19.56
C GLY A 400 39.39 -22.44 -18.81
N HIS A 401 38.26 -22.45 -18.08
CA HIS A 401 37.80 -21.32 -17.31
C HIS A 401 38.17 -21.38 -15.82
N ARG A 402 38.15 -20.23 -15.15
CA ARG A 402 38.54 -20.11 -13.72
C ARG A 402 37.36 -20.01 -12.75
N HIS A 403 36.15 -19.79 -13.26
CA HIS A 403 34.99 -19.51 -12.44
C HIS A 403 34.01 -20.68 -12.41
N PHE A 404 33.50 -20.97 -11.23
CA PHE A 404 32.42 -21.94 -11.02
C PHE A 404 31.07 -21.32 -11.39
N ARG A 405 30.26 -22.08 -12.10
CA ARG A 405 28.93 -21.67 -12.58
C ARG A 405 27.90 -22.76 -12.33
N ASP A 406 26.63 -22.40 -12.43
CA ASP A 406 25.53 -23.35 -12.30
C ASP A 406 25.65 -24.43 -13.41
N LEU A 407 25.59 -25.69 -13.00
CA LEU A 407 25.60 -26.84 -13.91
C LEU A 407 24.46 -26.82 -14.94
N LYS A 408 23.38 -26.12 -14.63
CA LYS A 408 22.20 -25.98 -15.51
C LYS A 408 22.35 -24.86 -16.54
N GLU A 409 23.35 -23.98 -16.42
CA GLU A 409 23.50 -22.81 -17.29
C GLU A 409 23.94 -23.21 -18.72
N SER A 410 24.78 -24.23 -18.86
CA SER A 410 25.28 -24.69 -20.15
C SER A 410 25.72 -26.15 -20.09
N HIS A 411 25.55 -26.89 -21.18
CA HIS A 411 26.11 -28.24 -21.36
C HIS A 411 27.63 -28.33 -21.35
N GLN A 412 28.35 -27.19 -21.44
CA GLN A 412 29.82 -27.11 -21.37
C GLN A 412 30.35 -27.02 -19.93
N ILE A 413 29.44 -26.90 -18.94
CA ILE A 413 29.81 -26.83 -17.52
C ILE A 413 29.68 -28.24 -16.94
N HIS A 414 30.76 -28.75 -16.38
CA HIS A 414 30.87 -30.11 -15.86
C HIS A 414 31.14 -30.07 -14.35
N ALA A 415 30.58 -31.02 -13.61
CA ALA A 415 30.93 -31.24 -12.23
C ALA A 415 32.36 -31.79 -12.11
N ILE A 416 33.03 -31.56 -10.97
CA ILE A 416 34.34 -32.15 -10.66
C ILE A 416 34.10 -33.55 -10.10
N GLU A 417 34.85 -34.55 -10.58
CA GLU A 417 34.72 -35.93 -10.12
C GLU A 417 34.92 -36.06 -8.59
N GLY A 418 33.94 -36.68 -7.96
CA GLY A 418 33.95 -36.92 -6.52
C GLY A 418 33.75 -35.67 -5.65
N VAL A 419 33.38 -34.51 -6.20
CA VAL A 419 33.18 -33.27 -5.45
C VAL A 419 31.82 -32.67 -5.73
N LEU A 420 31.02 -32.50 -4.69
CA LEU A 420 29.75 -31.82 -4.74
C LEU A 420 29.91 -30.35 -4.32
N ILE A 421 29.77 -29.41 -5.24
CA ILE A 421 29.87 -27.98 -4.95
C ILE A 421 28.46 -27.42 -4.98
N TYR A 422 28.00 -26.87 -3.84
CA TYR A 422 26.64 -26.39 -3.66
C TYR A 422 26.63 -24.92 -3.24
N ARG A 423 25.89 -24.09 -3.96
CA ARG A 423 25.68 -22.68 -3.63
C ARG A 423 24.26 -22.48 -3.09
N PHE A 424 24.17 -21.82 -1.93
CA PHE A 424 22.94 -21.44 -1.30
C PHE A 424 22.84 -19.91 -1.21
N SER A 425 21.87 -19.31 -1.91
CA SER A 425 21.81 -17.85 -2.13
C SER A 425 20.88 -17.13 -1.15
N SER A 426 21.03 -17.36 0.15
CA SER A 426 20.30 -16.66 1.21
C SER A 426 20.98 -16.86 2.56
N ASN A 427 20.62 -16.04 3.55
CA ASN A 427 20.91 -16.31 4.95
C ASN A 427 20.32 -17.66 5.38
N LEU A 428 21.00 -18.36 6.27
CA LEU A 428 20.55 -19.64 6.82
C LEU A 428 19.71 -19.41 8.08
N PHE A 429 18.51 -20.00 8.11
CA PHE A 429 17.64 -19.93 9.30
C PHE A 429 16.71 -21.14 9.36
N PHE A 430 15.95 -21.25 10.43
CA PHE A 430 15.12 -22.43 10.75
C PHE A 430 14.21 -22.87 9.58
N ALA A 431 13.73 -21.95 8.74
CA ALA A 431 12.78 -22.28 7.68
C ALA A 431 13.44 -22.79 6.38
N ASN A 432 14.74 -22.57 6.16
CA ASN A 432 15.42 -22.95 4.93
C ASN A 432 16.60 -23.93 5.08
N VAL A 433 17.14 -24.09 6.27
CA VAL A 433 18.30 -24.95 6.49
C VAL A 433 18.03 -26.41 6.17
N GLN A 434 16.83 -26.92 6.41
CA GLN A 434 16.45 -28.30 6.06
C GLN A 434 16.49 -28.55 4.55
N MET A 435 16.23 -27.52 3.75
CA MET A 435 16.33 -27.59 2.29
C MET A 435 17.79 -27.74 1.85
N LEU A 436 18.70 -26.93 2.44
CA LEU A 436 20.14 -27.06 2.20
C LEU A 436 20.63 -28.48 2.53
N LYS A 437 20.25 -28.99 3.71
CA LYS A 437 20.64 -30.32 4.17
C LYS A 437 20.15 -31.40 3.21
N ARG A 438 18.86 -31.39 2.88
CA ARG A 438 18.26 -32.36 1.96
C ARG A 438 18.90 -32.31 0.57
N ASP A 439 19.08 -31.11 0.00
CA ASP A 439 19.68 -30.98 -1.33
C ASP A 439 21.10 -31.57 -1.36
N ILE A 440 21.88 -31.39 -0.30
CA ILE A 440 23.21 -32.00 -0.22
C ILE A 440 23.10 -33.52 -0.06
N GLU A 441 22.30 -34.01 0.91
CA GLU A 441 22.17 -35.44 1.21
C GLU A 441 21.63 -36.23 0.01
N ASP A 442 20.65 -35.69 -0.73
CA ASP A 442 20.02 -36.35 -1.88
C ASP A 442 20.95 -36.40 -3.12
N ASN A 443 22.00 -35.57 -3.17
CA ASN A 443 22.90 -35.52 -4.32
C ASN A 443 24.31 -36.11 -4.03
N ILE A 444 24.52 -36.66 -2.82
CA ILE A 444 25.74 -37.39 -2.51
C ILE A 444 25.70 -38.77 -3.23
N LYS A 445 26.69 -39.01 -4.08
CA LYS A 445 26.92 -40.27 -4.76
C LYS A 445 27.89 -41.17 -3.97
N GLU A 446 28.02 -42.45 -4.35
CA GLU A 446 28.97 -43.40 -3.70
C GLU A 446 30.44 -42.99 -3.84
N ASP A 447 30.77 -42.29 -4.91
CA ASP A 447 32.12 -41.78 -5.21
C ASP A 447 32.40 -40.38 -4.63
N THR A 448 31.41 -39.74 -3.96
CA THR A 448 31.56 -38.40 -3.40
C THR A 448 32.58 -38.39 -2.26
N LYS A 449 33.70 -37.69 -2.44
CA LYS A 449 34.79 -37.52 -1.45
C LYS A 449 34.65 -36.25 -0.65
N ALA A 450 34.01 -35.21 -1.22
CA ALA A 450 33.82 -33.94 -0.54
C ALA A 450 32.56 -33.19 -0.97
N VAL A 451 32.08 -32.40 -0.01
CA VAL A 451 31.02 -31.40 -0.19
C VAL A 451 31.59 -30.01 0.08
N ILE A 452 31.47 -29.11 -0.87
CA ILE A 452 31.91 -27.71 -0.76
C ILE A 452 30.66 -26.82 -0.77
N LEU A 453 30.38 -26.17 0.36
CA LEU A 453 29.34 -25.17 0.46
C LEU A 453 29.90 -23.81 0.05
N ASP A 454 29.43 -23.27 -1.05
CA ASP A 454 29.66 -21.87 -1.42
C ASP A 454 28.74 -20.97 -0.60
N ALA A 455 29.34 -20.28 0.36
CA ALA A 455 28.67 -19.41 1.30
C ALA A 455 28.71 -17.91 0.91
N SER A 456 29.02 -17.60 -0.37
CA SER A 456 29.16 -16.21 -0.84
C SER A 456 27.93 -15.33 -0.58
N ALA A 457 26.75 -15.93 -0.55
CA ALA A 457 25.47 -15.25 -0.27
C ALA A 457 24.92 -15.53 1.14
N ILE A 458 25.64 -16.24 1.99
CA ILE A 458 25.26 -16.49 3.37
C ILE A 458 25.86 -15.41 4.27
N GLY A 459 25.07 -14.38 4.57
CA GLY A 459 25.53 -13.28 5.42
C GLY A 459 25.33 -13.52 6.91
N SER A 460 24.40 -14.42 7.27
CA SER A 460 24.07 -14.73 8.68
C SER A 460 23.41 -16.10 8.82
N MET A 461 23.44 -16.64 10.04
CA MET A 461 22.68 -17.84 10.41
C MET A 461 22.08 -17.72 11.81
N ASP A 462 20.95 -18.38 12.04
CA ASP A 462 20.36 -18.52 13.37
C ASP A 462 20.84 -19.79 14.08
N ILE A 463 20.49 -19.94 15.35
CA ILE A 463 20.94 -21.08 16.17
C ILE A 463 20.44 -22.41 15.60
N THR A 464 19.21 -22.48 15.10
CA THR A 464 18.63 -23.69 14.51
C THR A 464 19.40 -24.11 13.23
N ALA A 465 19.77 -23.13 12.42
CA ALA A 465 20.57 -23.38 11.23
C ALA A 465 21.98 -23.87 11.59
N ALA A 466 22.58 -23.31 12.64
CA ALA A 466 23.88 -23.74 13.14
C ALA A 466 23.84 -25.20 13.62
N ASP A 467 22.85 -25.57 14.44
CA ASP A 467 22.68 -26.95 14.91
C ASP A 467 22.49 -27.94 13.75
N GLN A 468 21.70 -27.59 12.74
CA GLN A 468 21.49 -28.44 11.57
C GLN A 468 22.74 -28.54 10.68
N LEU A 469 23.49 -27.46 10.56
CA LEU A 469 24.78 -27.47 9.85
C LEU A 469 25.82 -28.34 10.55
N GLU A 470 25.84 -28.29 11.91
CA GLU A 470 26.67 -29.18 12.73
C GLU A 470 26.29 -30.65 12.51
N MET A 471 24.99 -30.96 12.54
CA MET A 471 24.53 -32.32 12.28
C MET A 471 24.92 -32.81 10.88
N LEU A 472 24.82 -31.96 9.87
CA LEU A 472 25.28 -32.26 8.51
C LEU A 472 26.80 -32.51 8.48
N TYR A 473 27.58 -31.62 9.11
CA TYR A 473 29.04 -31.75 9.20
C TYR A 473 29.46 -33.07 9.83
N GLN A 474 28.91 -33.41 10.99
CA GLN A 474 29.20 -34.67 11.68
C GLN A 474 28.72 -35.89 10.89
N GLY A 475 27.58 -35.78 10.22
CA GLY A 475 27.06 -36.84 9.34
C GLY A 475 28.00 -37.14 8.16
N LEU A 476 28.51 -36.11 7.52
CA LEU A 476 29.48 -36.23 6.42
C LEU A 476 30.81 -36.78 6.92
N LYS A 477 31.33 -36.28 8.04
CA LYS A 477 32.58 -36.72 8.67
C LYS A 477 32.54 -38.23 9.02
N LYS A 478 31.41 -38.74 9.56
CA LYS A 478 31.20 -40.17 9.83
C LYS A 478 31.23 -41.03 8.55
N ARG A 479 30.82 -40.48 7.43
CA ARG A 479 30.85 -41.14 6.12
C ARG A 479 32.22 -41.01 5.41
N GLY A 480 33.21 -40.34 6.03
CA GLY A 480 34.50 -40.07 5.44
C GLY A 480 34.49 -39.00 4.34
N ILE A 481 33.43 -38.21 4.27
CA ILE A 481 33.29 -37.15 3.28
C ILE A 481 33.75 -35.83 3.90
N CYS A 482 34.74 -35.18 3.23
CA CYS A 482 35.20 -33.87 3.66
C CYS A 482 34.14 -32.81 3.43
N PHE A 483 33.98 -31.88 4.40
CA PHE A 483 33.06 -30.75 4.27
C PHE A 483 33.83 -29.44 4.31
N TYR A 484 33.61 -28.57 3.34
CA TYR A 484 34.22 -27.24 3.29
C TYR A 484 33.17 -26.15 3.15
N ILE A 485 33.37 -25.04 3.88
CA ILE A 485 32.63 -23.79 3.72
C ILE A 485 33.56 -22.80 3.05
N THR A 486 33.17 -22.26 1.89
CA THR A 486 34.02 -21.40 1.08
C THR A 486 33.31 -20.07 0.75
N GLU A 487 34.11 -19.11 0.21
CA GLU A 487 33.60 -17.79 -0.23
C GLU A 487 32.86 -17.00 0.88
N HIS A 488 33.06 -17.38 2.14
CA HIS A 488 32.36 -16.81 3.29
C HIS A 488 32.93 -15.42 3.68
N ILE A 489 32.08 -14.58 4.26
CA ILE A 489 32.44 -13.27 4.83
C ILE A 489 32.94 -13.38 6.27
N ALA A 490 33.71 -12.39 6.73
CA ALA A 490 34.27 -12.38 8.08
C ALA A 490 33.19 -12.45 9.18
N ASP A 491 32.06 -11.75 8.97
CA ASP A 491 30.94 -11.72 9.91
C ASP A 491 30.31 -13.11 10.13
N LEU A 492 30.25 -13.93 9.06
CA LEU A 492 29.77 -15.31 9.18
C LEU A 492 30.68 -16.16 10.07
N ASN A 493 32.01 -16.00 9.96
CA ASN A 493 32.96 -16.70 10.82
C ASN A 493 32.80 -16.30 12.30
N GLU A 494 32.58 -15.03 12.58
CA GLU A 494 32.31 -14.56 13.94
C GLU A 494 31.02 -15.15 14.52
N GLN A 495 29.97 -15.19 13.69
CA GLN A 495 28.71 -15.82 14.08
C GLN A 495 28.86 -17.34 14.31
N MET A 496 29.57 -18.04 13.43
CA MET A 496 29.85 -19.48 13.59
C MET A 496 30.53 -19.76 14.93
N ARG A 497 31.54 -18.95 15.31
CA ARG A 497 32.19 -19.11 16.64
C ARG A 497 31.21 -18.87 17.79
N LYS A 498 30.39 -17.82 17.72
CA LYS A 498 29.37 -17.52 18.76
C LYS A 498 28.31 -18.60 18.89
N LEU A 499 27.98 -19.29 17.78
CA LEU A 499 26.98 -20.34 17.69
C LEU A 499 27.55 -21.76 17.97
N GLY A 500 28.82 -21.89 18.38
CA GLY A 500 29.42 -23.16 18.73
C GLY A 500 30.08 -23.92 17.57
N LEU A 501 30.09 -23.36 16.35
CA LEU A 501 30.69 -23.97 15.16
C LEU A 501 32.16 -23.57 14.96
N GLY A 502 32.83 -23.02 15.97
CA GLY A 502 34.22 -22.58 15.89
C GLY A 502 35.20 -23.70 15.50
N HIS A 503 34.95 -24.92 15.96
CA HIS A 503 35.76 -26.09 15.66
C HIS A 503 35.80 -26.41 14.15
N ILE A 504 34.74 -26.17 13.37
CA ILE A 504 34.72 -26.34 11.92
C ILE A 504 35.76 -25.42 11.25
N ILE A 505 35.94 -24.22 11.80
CA ILE A 505 36.94 -23.26 11.33
C ILE A 505 38.34 -23.73 11.74
N GLU A 506 38.51 -24.16 12.99
CA GLU A 506 39.77 -24.60 13.58
C GLU A 506 40.29 -25.92 12.93
N GLU A 507 39.41 -26.85 12.60
CA GLU A 507 39.70 -28.08 11.88
C GLU A 507 40.05 -27.81 10.40
N GLY A 508 39.98 -26.57 9.94
CA GLY A 508 40.39 -26.19 8.58
C GLY A 508 39.32 -26.40 7.53
N SER A 509 38.04 -26.60 7.91
CA SER A 509 36.94 -26.76 6.97
C SER A 509 36.43 -25.41 6.40
N ALA A 510 36.81 -24.26 6.96
CA ALA A 510 36.54 -22.95 6.40
C ALA A 510 37.70 -22.51 5.50
N ARG A 511 37.46 -22.30 4.19
CA ARG A 511 38.42 -21.88 3.21
C ARG A 511 37.98 -20.63 2.46
N ARG A 512 38.94 -19.78 2.06
CA ARG A 512 38.63 -18.51 1.37
C ARG A 512 37.92 -18.71 0.03
N THR A 513 38.36 -19.74 -0.73
CA THR A 513 37.84 -19.99 -2.07
C THR A 513 37.64 -21.48 -2.32
N ILE A 514 36.73 -21.80 -3.24
CA ILE A 514 36.51 -23.17 -3.72
C ILE A 514 37.82 -23.80 -4.21
N HIS A 515 38.65 -23.03 -4.91
CA HIS A 515 39.94 -23.53 -5.41
C HIS A 515 40.93 -23.97 -4.30
N ILE A 516 40.92 -23.26 -3.15
CA ILE A 516 41.75 -23.64 -2.01
C ILE A 516 41.25 -24.95 -1.41
N ALA A 517 39.93 -25.10 -1.24
CA ALA A 517 39.34 -26.34 -0.75
C ALA A 517 39.67 -27.54 -1.67
N LEU A 518 39.60 -27.35 -2.99
CA LEU A 518 39.96 -28.37 -3.95
C LEU A 518 41.46 -28.73 -3.88
N LYS A 519 42.34 -27.74 -3.72
CA LYS A 519 43.79 -27.97 -3.57
C LYS A 519 44.11 -28.76 -2.31
N ASP A 520 43.44 -28.47 -1.19
CA ASP A 520 43.64 -29.23 0.06
C ASP A 520 43.25 -30.71 -0.08
N MET A 521 42.44 -31.06 -1.05
CA MET A 521 42.05 -32.42 -1.40
C MET A 521 42.94 -33.05 -2.47
N GLY A 522 43.98 -32.35 -2.95
CA GLY A 522 44.88 -32.81 -3.99
C GLY A 522 44.39 -32.62 -5.42
N TYR A 523 43.34 -31.82 -5.65
CA TYR A 523 42.88 -31.48 -6.99
C TYR A 523 43.66 -30.28 -7.51
N GLU A 524 44.42 -30.49 -8.61
CA GLU A 524 45.13 -29.43 -9.33
C GLU A 524 44.47 -29.19 -10.69
N ARG A 525 44.66 -27.99 -11.25
CA ARG A 525 44.14 -27.64 -12.57
C ARG A 525 44.98 -28.26 -13.69
N PRO A 526 44.38 -28.80 -14.78
CA PRO A 526 42.92 -28.93 -15.00
C PRO A 526 42.30 -29.96 -14.05
N TYR A 527 41.07 -29.68 -13.57
CA TYR A 527 40.34 -30.57 -12.68
C TYR A 527 39.78 -31.77 -13.44
N PRO A 528 39.78 -32.98 -12.86
CA PRO A 528 39.06 -34.12 -13.45
C PRO A 528 37.54 -33.84 -13.45
N LEU A 529 36.96 -33.90 -14.64
CA LEU A 529 35.56 -33.56 -14.85
C LEU A 529 34.71 -34.81 -15.05
N GLU A 530 33.48 -34.80 -14.49
CA GLU A 530 32.52 -35.88 -14.74
C GLU A 530 32.24 -36.02 -16.25
N GLY A 531 32.34 -37.24 -16.80
CA GLY A 531 32.13 -37.52 -18.21
C GLY A 531 33.39 -37.55 -19.05
N GLY A 532 34.59 -37.43 -18.45
CA GLY A 532 35.88 -37.58 -19.16
C GLY A 532 36.13 -36.47 -20.19
N VAL A 533 35.71 -35.25 -19.90
CA VAL A 533 35.98 -34.09 -20.77
C VAL A 533 37.24 -33.41 -20.25
N ASP A 534 38.35 -33.56 -21.00
CA ASP A 534 39.63 -32.91 -20.75
C ASP A 534 39.64 -31.43 -21.15
#